data_be8e870a975239efffb191b61e74885b
#
_entry.id   be8e870a975239efffb191b61e74885b
#
_cell.length_a   1.000
_cell.length_b   1.000
_cell.length_c   1.000
_cell.angle_alpha   90.00
_cell.angle_beta   90.00
_cell.angle_gamma   90.00
#
_symmetry.space_group_name_H-M   'P 1'
#
loop_
_entity.id
_entity.type
_entity.pdbx_description
1 polymer ?
#
loop_
_entity_poly.entity_id
_entity_poly.type
_entity_poly.pdbx_seq_one_letter_code
_entity_poly.pdbx_strand_id
1 'polypeptide(L)'
;MNTATSTITLNLNEGFFARRNWLDWLFAALVVAGGLFALSRYGTYMDVYEKGILLGAMPAAVWLGWFWRPVRVLMMVVAVLSLLAIASYQVNGQPDLAQGEKVFWLKYFLSSQSAILWMSLLFFMSTVFYWLGMFSGEQGGSVEPKAAQGRGGAAAMTMQGGAMELIGSRLAWVAVTMALTGTMVRWYESYVVGADVGHIPVSNLYEVFVLFSWLTTALYLYFEAQYKTRAMGAFVMLVVSAAVGFLLWYSVVRGGSEIEPLIPALQSWWMKLHVP
;
A
#
# COMPACT_ATOMS: atom_id res chain seq x y z
N MET A 1 0.17 -19.47 55.15
CA MET A 1 0.57 -18.40 54.22
C MET A 1 1.46 -19.02 53.16
N ASN A 2 0.89 -19.48 52.04
CA ASN A 2 1.66 -20.01 50.91
C ASN A 2 1.64 -18.96 49.80
N THR A 3 2.72 -18.22 49.68
CA THR A 3 2.96 -17.34 48.53
C THR A 3 3.40 -18.20 47.35
N ALA A 4 2.46 -18.53 46.47
CA ALA A 4 2.78 -19.12 45.18
C ALA A 4 3.46 -18.06 44.30
N THR A 5 4.77 -18.11 44.24
CA THR A 5 5.58 -17.32 43.29
C THR A 5 5.30 -17.89 41.89
N SER A 6 4.46 -17.23 41.12
CA SER A 6 4.29 -17.55 39.70
C SER A 6 5.58 -17.15 38.99
N THR A 7 6.47 -18.11 38.78
CA THR A 7 7.60 -17.95 37.85
C THR A 7 7.06 -17.78 36.45
N ILE A 8 7.12 -16.54 35.93
CA ILE A 8 6.95 -16.27 34.49
C ILE A 8 8.17 -16.89 33.82
N THR A 9 8.05 -18.11 33.35
CA THR A 9 9.05 -18.71 32.47
C THR A 9 8.93 -18.00 31.11
N LEU A 10 9.76 -17.00 30.88
CA LEU A 10 10.04 -16.48 29.56
C LEU A 10 10.72 -17.61 28.77
N ASN A 11 9.96 -18.27 27.93
CA ASN A 11 10.46 -19.31 27.01
C ASN A 11 11.26 -18.63 25.90
N LEU A 12 12.50 -18.24 26.22
CA LEU A 12 13.42 -17.56 25.28
C LEU A 12 13.93 -18.49 24.16
N ASN A 13 13.55 -19.76 24.18
CA ASN A 13 14.10 -20.79 23.30
C ASN A 13 13.22 -21.13 22.08
N GLU A 14 12.09 -20.47 21.88
CA GLU A 14 11.36 -20.59 20.63
C GLU A 14 11.98 -19.64 19.60
N GLY A 15 12.73 -20.19 18.66
CA GLY A 15 13.34 -19.45 17.55
C GLY A 15 12.28 -18.61 16.82
N PHE A 16 12.71 -17.48 16.25
CA PHE A 16 11.86 -16.54 15.51
C PHE A 16 10.92 -17.23 14.51
N PHE A 17 11.38 -18.29 13.87
CA PHE A 17 10.62 -19.08 12.88
C PHE A 17 9.59 -20.03 13.52
N ALA A 18 9.84 -20.54 14.72
CA ALA A 18 8.91 -21.45 15.43
C ALA A 18 7.61 -20.75 15.85
N ARG A 19 7.62 -19.43 15.99
CA ARG A 19 6.43 -18.62 16.33
C ARG A 19 5.54 -18.30 15.14
N ARG A 20 5.91 -18.75 13.94
CA ARG A 20 5.16 -18.44 12.71
C ARG A 20 4.05 -19.45 12.48
N ASN A 21 2.84 -18.93 12.20
CA ASN A 21 1.68 -19.75 11.87
C ASN A 21 1.78 -20.26 10.41
N TRP A 22 1.04 -21.30 10.07
CA TRP A 22 0.97 -21.81 8.69
C TRP A 22 0.59 -20.74 7.64
N LEU A 23 -0.27 -19.76 8.00
CA LEU A 23 -0.59 -18.62 7.16
C LEU A 23 0.61 -17.70 6.89
N ASP A 24 1.55 -17.61 7.82
CA ASP A 24 2.79 -16.83 7.63
C ASP A 24 3.66 -17.48 6.55
N TRP A 25 3.74 -18.82 6.58
CA TRP A 25 4.50 -19.59 5.59
C TRP A 25 3.81 -19.63 4.23
N LEU A 26 2.47 -19.74 4.21
CA LEU A 26 1.70 -19.66 2.96
C LEU A 26 1.91 -18.31 2.27
N PHE A 27 1.84 -17.21 3.02
CA PHE A 27 2.12 -15.88 2.48
C PHE A 27 3.54 -15.80 1.91
N ALA A 28 4.55 -16.27 2.64
CA ALA A 28 5.94 -16.28 2.18
C ALA A 28 6.07 -17.11 0.89
N ALA A 29 5.47 -18.28 0.85
CA ALA A 29 5.48 -19.14 -0.34
C ALA A 29 4.83 -18.46 -1.56
N LEU A 30 3.70 -17.76 -1.38
CA LEU A 30 3.03 -17.02 -2.46
C LEU A 30 3.88 -15.85 -2.98
N VAL A 31 4.52 -15.09 -2.09
CA VAL A 31 5.41 -13.98 -2.47
C VAL A 31 6.61 -14.52 -3.26
N VAL A 32 7.26 -15.57 -2.76
CA VAL A 32 8.43 -16.17 -3.43
C VAL A 32 8.01 -16.79 -4.77
N ALA A 33 6.91 -17.54 -4.81
CA ALA A 33 6.41 -18.14 -6.05
C ALA A 33 6.06 -17.07 -7.10
N GLY A 34 5.40 -15.97 -6.68
CA GLY A 34 5.10 -14.82 -7.55
C GLY A 34 6.36 -14.17 -8.11
N GLY A 35 7.37 -13.93 -7.26
CA GLY A 35 8.65 -13.37 -7.68
C GLY A 35 9.43 -14.28 -8.63
N LEU A 36 9.46 -15.60 -8.34
CA LEU A 36 10.10 -16.59 -9.24
C LEU A 36 9.34 -16.71 -10.57
N PHE A 37 8.00 -16.66 -10.54
CA PHE A 37 7.20 -16.62 -11.76
C PHE A 37 7.51 -15.38 -12.59
N ALA A 38 7.56 -14.19 -11.97
CA ALA A 38 7.93 -12.97 -12.66
C ALA A 38 9.34 -13.05 -13.26
N LEU A 39 10.32 -13.58 -12.50
CA LEU A 39 11.68 -13.78 -12.98
C LEU A 39 11.73 -14.77 -14.16
N SER A 40 10.99 -15.86 -14.12
CA SER A 40 10.96 -16.87 -15.20
C SER A 40 10.29 -16.34 -16.46
N ARG A 41 9.21 -15.54 -16.31
CA ARG A 41 8.41 -15.05 -17.44
C ARG A 41 9.00 -13.81 -18.09
N TYR A 42 9.53 -12.90 -17.28
CA TYR A 42 9.97 -11.58 -17.71
C TYR A 42 11.49 -11.35 -17.57
N GLY A 43 12.22 -12.30 -17.02
CA GLY A 43 13.65 -12.16 -16.75
C GLY A 43 14.53 -11.92 -17.99
N THR A 44 14.06 -12.26 -19.19
CA THR A 44 14.76 -11.96 -20.46
C THR A 44 14.68 -10.47 -20.81
N TYR A 45 13.65 -9.77 -20.35
CA TYR A 45 13.44 -8.34 -20.58
C TYR A 45 14.05 -7.48 -19.47
N MET A 46 14.33 -8.08 -18.31
CA MET A 46 14.88 -7.40 -17.14
C MET A 46 16.41 -7.28 -17.23
N ASP A 47 16.92 -6.11 -16.90
CA ASP A 47 18.33 -5.89 -16.70
C ASP A 47 18.83 -6.53 -15.37
N VAL A 48 20.14 -6.47 -15.12
CA VAL A 48 20.76 -7.04 -13.90
C VAL A 48 20.24 -6.35 -12.63
N TYR A 49 19.99 -5.04 -12.70
CA TYR A 49 19.50 -4.25 -11.57
C TYR A 49 18.06 -4.57 -11.24
N GLU A 50 17.20 -4.70 -12.24
CA GLU A 50 15.78 -5.06 -12.06
C GLU A 50 15.65 -6.47 -11.46
N LYS A 51 16.47 -7.41 -11.90
CA LYS A 51 16.56 -8.74 -11.28
C LYS A 51 16.99 -8.65 -9.83
N GLY A 52 17.99 -7.80 -9.52
CA GLY A 52 18.46 -7.57 -8.16
C GLY A 52 17.39 -6.97 -7.27
N ILE A 53 16.65 -5.96 -7.76
CA ILE A 53 15.54 -5.35 -7.06
C ILE A 53 14.42 -6.37 -6.80
N LEU A 54 14.04 -7.18 -7.80
CA LEU A 54 13.03 -8.21 -7.64
C LEU A 54 13.44 -9.25 -6.60
N LEU A 55 14.69 -9.74 -6.66
CA LEU A 55 15.23 -10.70 -5.71
C LEU A 55 15.30 -10.14 -4.28
N GLY A 56 15.65 -8.86 -4.12
CA GLY A 56 15.66 -8.19 -2.81
C GLY A 56 14.27 -7.87 -2.29
N ALA A 57 13.32 -7.54 -3.17
CA ALA A 57 11.95 -7.22 -2.80
C ALA A 57 11.20 -8.43 -2.22
N MET A 58 11.49 -9.66 -2.67
CA MET A 58 10.84 -10.87 -2.15
C MET A 58 11.05 -11.06 -0.63
N PRO A 59 12.29 -11.15 -0.11
CA PRO A 59 12.52 -11.30 1.33
C PRO A 59 12.05 -10.07 2.11
N ALA A 60 12.17 -8.87 1.56
CA ALA A 60 11.68 -7.65 2.20
C ALA A 60 10.15 -7.67 2.36
N ALA A 61 9.39 -8.07 1.33
CA ALA A 61 7.95 -8.21 1.39
C ALA A 61 7.51 -9.30 2.38
N VAL A 62 8.20 -10.45 2.40
CA VAL A 62 7.94 -11.51 3.38
C VAL A 62 8.17 -11.00 4.79
N TRP A 63 9.31 -10.35 5.03
CA TRP A 63 9.65 -9.81 6.34
C TRP A 63 8.65 -8.76 6.80
N LEU A 64 8.27 -7.82 5.93
CA LEU A 64 7.28 -6.78 6.21
C LEU A 64 5.90 -7.39 6.54
N GLY A 65 5.45 -8.38 5.77
CA GLY A 65 4.19 -9.07 6.04
C GLY A 65 4.21 -9.91 7.33
N TRP A 66 5.38 -10.38 7.75
CA TRP A 66 5.55 -11.05 9.04
C TRP A 66 5.58 -10.07 10.21
N PHE A 67 6.12 -8.89 9.97
CA PHE A 67 6.21 -7.83 10.98
C PHE A 67 4.86 -7.13 11.17
N TRP A 68 4.16 -6.81 10.09
CA TRP A 68 2.90 -6.08 10.13
C TRP A 68 1.78 -6.79 9.34
N ARG A 69 0.97 -7.54 10.08
CA ARG A 69 -0.07 -8.40 9.48
C ARG A 69 -1.05 -7.71 8.52
N PRO A 70 -1.54 -6.47 8.74
CA PRO A 70 -2.43 -5.80 7.81
C PRO A 70 -1.85 -5.64 6.40
N VAL A 71 -0.52 -5.47 6.28
CA VAL A 71 0.17 -5.37 4.99
C VAL A 71 0.04 -6.64 4.14
N ARG A 72 -0.09 -7.81 4.76
CA ARG A 72 -0.33 -9.05 3.99
C ARG A 72 -1.62 -8.97 3.21
N VAL A 73 -2.71 -8.57 3.88
CA VAL A 73 -4.02 -8.42 3.23
C VAL A 73 -3.93 -7.38 2.13
N LEU A 74 -3.30 -6.24 2.41
CA LEU A 74 -3.05 -5.19 1.42
C LEU A 74 -2.32 -5.75 0.19
N MET A 75 -1.16 -6.39 0.39
CA MET A 75 -0.35 -6.96 -0.70
C MET A 75 -1.12 -7.99 -1.53
N MET A 76 -1.88 -8.88 -0.87
CA MET A 76 -2.67 -9.89 -1.58
C MET A 76 -3.81 -9.26 -2.38
N VAL A 77 -4.53 -8.28 -1.81
CA VAL A 77 -5.61 -7.58 -2.52
C VAL A 77 -5.06 -6.80 -3.71
N VAL A 78 -3.96 -6.06 -3.52
CA VAL A 78 -3.30 -5.33 -4.61
C VAL A 78 -2.84 -6.29 -5.71
N ALA A 79 -2.23 -7.42 -5.36
CA ALA A 79 -1.80 -8.42 -6.34
C ALA A 79 -3.00 -8.96 -7.14
N VAL A 80 -4.10 -9.31 -6.47
CA VAL A 80 -5.31 -9.81 -7.15
C VAL A 80 -5.91 -8.74 -8.07
N LEU A 81 -6.09 -7.51 -7.59
CA LEU A 81 -6.65 -6.42 -8.40
C LEU A 81 -5.76 -6.09 -9.60
N SER A 82 -4.45 -6.03 -9.42
CA SER A 82 -3.50 -5.77 -10.50
C SER A 82 -3.49 -6.89 -11.53
N LEU A 83 -3.51 -8.16 -11.11
CA LEU A 83 -3.60 -9.30 -12.03
C LEU A 83 -4.91 -9.34 -12.79
N LEU A 84 -6.03 -9.00 -12.14
CA LEU A 84 -7.34 -8.87 -12.80
C LEU A 84 -7.33 -7.75 -13.86
N ALA A 85 -6.73 -6.60 -13.54
CA ALA A 85 -6.56 -5.52 -14.50
C ALA A 85 -5.70 -5.96 -15.69
N ILE A 86 -4.53 -6.54 -15.44
CA ILE A 86 -3.61 -7.02 -16.48
C ILE A 86 -4.28 -8.08 -17.36
N ALA A 87 -5.01 -9.04 -16.76
CA ALA A 87 -5.75 -10.05 -17.52
C ALA A 87 -6.85 -9.44 -18.39
N SER A 88 -7.48 -8.35 -17.92
CA SER A 88 -8.53 -7.64 -18.67
C SER A 88 -7.99 -6.84 -19.86
N TYR A 89 -6.70 -6.50 -19.88
CA TYR A 89 -6.04 -5.90 -21.06
C TYR A 89 -5.65 -6.91 -22.13
N GLN A 90 -5.77 -8.23 -21.86
CA GLN A 90 -5.38 -9.25 -22.82
C GLN A 90 -6.52 -9.58 -23.79
N VAL A 91 -6.23 -9.53 -25.10
CA VAL A 91 -7.13 -9.97 -26.17
C VAL A 91 -6.39 -11.00 -27.02
N ASN A 92 -6.89 -12.21 -27.09
CA ASN A 92 -6.26 -13.31 -27.82
C ASN A 92 -4.77 -13.55 -27.46
N GLY A 93 -4.41 -13.30 -26.20
CA GLY A 93 -3.04 -13.44 -25.70
C GLY A 93 -2.09 -12.29 -26.02
N GLN A 94 -2.62 -11.21 -26.61
CA GLN A 94 -1.87 -9.98 -26.89
C GLN A 94 -2.39 -8.82 -26.01
N PRO A 95 -1.52 -7.96 -25.49
CA PRO A 95 -1.94 -6.79 -24.72
C PRO A 95 -2.55 -5.72 -25.65
N ASP A 96 -3.69 -5.19 -25.27
CA ASP A 96 -4.41 -4.13 -26.00
C ASP A 96 -4.90 -3.04 -25.03
N LEU A 97 -4.28 -1.86 -25.08
CA LEU A 97 -4.65 -0.72 -24.21
C LEU A 97 -6.06 -0.19 -24.53
N ALA A 98 -6.60 -0.43 -25.73
CA ALA A 98 -7.96 -0.01 -26.08
C ALA A 98 -9.03 -0.73 -25.21
N GLN A 99 -8.67 -1.82 -24.53
CA GLN A 99 -9.55 -2.49 -23.56
C GLN A 99 -9.84 -1.59 -22.34
N GLY A 100 -8.96 -0.65 -22.03
CA GLY A 100 -9.18 0.34 -20.95
C GLY A 100 -10.49 1.11 -21.12
N GLU A 101 -10.93 1.36 -22.35
CA GLU A 101 -12.20 2.04 -22.65
C GLU A 101 -13.37 1.07 -22.87
N LYS A 102 -13.11 -0.17 -23.26
CA LYS A 102 -14.14 -1.16 -23.63
C LYS A 102 -14.60 -1.99 -22.43
N VAL A 103 -13.68 -2.33 -21.55
CA VAL A 103 -13.97 -3.19 -20.39
C VAL A 103 -14.43 -2.35 -19.21
N PHE A 104 -15.65 -2.59 -18.74
CA PHE A 104 -16.27 -1.82 -17.66
C PHE A 104 -15.37 -1.67 -16.41
N TRP A 105 -14.77 -2.77 -15.94
CA TRP A 105 -13.92 -2.75 -14.75
C TRP A 105 -12.65 -1.91 -14.93
N LEU A 106 -12.03 -1.95 -16.12
CA LEU A 106 -10.87 -1.14 -16.44
C LEU A 106 -11.28 0.33 -16.50
N LYS A 107 -12.31 0.65 -17.30
CA LYS A 107 -12.75 2.02 -17.51
C LYS A 107 -13.07 2.77 -16.23
N TYR A 108 -13.76 2.12 -15.28
CA TYR A 108 -14.28 2.79 -14.09
C TYR A 108 -13.50 2.54 -12.81
N PHE A 109 -12.66 1.49 -12.73
CA PHE A 109 -12.03 1.11 -11.47
C PHE A 109 -10.55 0.74 -11.56
N LEU A 110 -10.15 -0.07 -12.54
CA LEU A 110 -8.87 -0.78 -12.49
C LEU A 110 -7.81 -0.28 -13.49
N SER A 111 -8.14 0.58 -14.47
CA SER A 111 -7.11 1.26 -15.24
C SER A 111 -6.29 2.16 -14.31
N SER A 112 -5.05 2.44 -14.66
CA SER A 112 -4.17 3.23 -13.80
C SER A 112 -4.77 4.60 -13.47
N GLN A 113 -5.35 5.27 -14.45
CA GLN A 113 -5.99 6.57 -14.27
C GLN A 113 -7.23 6.49 -13.37
N SER A 114 -8.11 5.50 -13.61
CA SER A 114 -9.33 5.32 -12.80
C SER A 114 -8.98 4.96 -11.35
N ALA A 115 -8.02 4.07 -11.14
CA ALA A 115 -7.58 3.69 -9.80
C ALA A 115 -6.99 4.89 -9.03
N ILE A 116 -6.21 5.74 -9.69
CA ILE A 116 -5.64 6.95 -9.07
C ILE A 116 -6.72 8.02 -8.82
N LEU A 117 -7.74 8.12 -9.66
CA LEU A 117 -8.90 8.98 -9.39
C LEU A 117 -9.67 8.51 -8.16
N TRP A 118 -9.94 7.20 -8.03
CA TRP A 118 -10.53 6.64 -6.82
C TRP A 118 -9.66 6.84 -5.58
N MET A 119 -8.35 6.62 -5.67
CA MET A 119 -7.41 6.96 -4.62
C MET A 119 -7.60 8.42 -4.18
N SER A 120 -7.65 9.35 -5.13
CA SER A 120 -7.77 10.77 -4.86
C SER A 120 -9.07 11.11 -4.12
N LEU A 121 -10.20 10.61 -4.60
CA LEU A 121 -11.50 10.79 -3.96
C LEU A 121 -11.50 10.23 -2.53
N LEU A 122 -10.98 9.02 -2.36
CA LEU A 122 -10.95 8.34 -1.06
C LEU A 122 -10.04 9.05 -0.04
N PHE A 123 -8.93 9.63 -0.48
CA PHE A 123 -8.09 10.45 0.40
C PHE A 123 -8.79 11.72 0.84
N PHE A 124 -9.47 12.43 -0.06
CA PHE A 124 -10.29 13.60 0.32
C PHE A 124 -11.40 13.22 1.31
N MET A 125 -12.13 12.14 1.03
CA MET A 125 -13.15 11.65 1.95
C MET A 125 -12.56 11.28 3.31
N SER A 126 -11.44 10.55 3.32
CA SER A 126 -10.74 10.20 4.55
C SER A 126 -10.37 11.43 5.38
N THR A 127 -9.85 12.47 4.72
CA THR A 127 -9.54 13.75 5.38
C THR A 127 -10.78 14.35 6.04
N VAL A 128 -11.89 14.42 5.30
CA VAL A 128 -13.15 14.95 5.85
C VAL A 128 -13.59 14.17 7.09
N PHE A 129 -13.57 12.84 7.05
CA PHE A 129 -13.98 12.01 8.18
C PHE A 129 -13.04 12.14 9.39
N TYR A 130 -11.74 12.27 9.19
CA TYR A 130 -10.81 12.55 10.31
C TYR A 130 -11.07 13.93 10.94
N TRP A 131 -11.32 14.95 10.12
CA TRP A 131 -11.67 16.29 10.62
C TRP A 131 -13.01 16.31 11.34
N LEU A 132 -14.03 15.64 10.81
CA LEU A 132 -15.33 15.50 11.49
C LEU A 132 -15.16 14.80 12.84
N GLY A 133 -14.36 13.74 12.93
CA GLY A 133 -14.06 13.06 14.19
C GLY A 133 -13.38 13.99 15.19
N MET A 134 -12.40 14.77 14.74
CA MET A 134 -11.70 15.73 15.58
C MET A 134 -12.60 16.84 16.10
N PHE A 135 -13.52 17.39 15.28
CA PHE A 135 -14.44 18.45 15.69
C PHE A 135 -15.64 17.95 16.47
N SER A 136 -16.08 16.71 16.29
CA SER A 136 -17.23 16.15 17.00
C SER A 136 -16.99 15.96 18.50
N GLY A 137 -15.75 16.17 18.96
CA GLY A 137 -15.41 15.97 20.37
C GLY A 137 -15.57 14.52 20.84
N GLU A 138 -15.86 13.60 19.93
CA GLU A 138 -15.79 12.15 20.16
C GLU A 138 -14.32 11.68 20.34
N GLN A 139 -13.53 12.49 21.01
CA GLN A 139 -12.31 11.99 21.63
C GLN A 139 -12.79 10.85 22.51
N GLY A 140 -12.54 9.64 22.06
CA GLY A 140 -13.00 8.41 22.68
C GLY A 140 -13.04 8.59 24.16
N GLY A 141 -14.26 8.63 24.70
CA GLY A 141 -14.47 8.95 26.08
C GLY A 141 -13.41 8.22 26.84
N SER A 142 -12.71 8.91 27.72
CA SER A 142 -11.80 8.29 28.66
C SER A 142 -12.56 7.08 29.22
N VAL A 143 -12.35 5.92 28.59
CA VAL A 143 -12.65 4.68 29.23
C VAL A 143 -11.69 4.72 30.41
N GLU A 144 -12.18 5.31 31.52
CA GLU A 144 -11.57 5.01 32.82
C GLU A 144 -11.28 3.52 32.75
N PRO A 145 -10.04 3.11 32.96
CA PRO A 145 -9.75 1.70 33.00
C PRO A 145 -10.71 1.18 34.06
N LYS A 146 -11.82 0.53 33.64
CA LYS A 146 -12.58 -0.29 34.55
C LYS A 146 -11.53 -1.20 35.14
N ALA A 147 -11.12 -0.86 36.34
CA ALA A 147 -10.18 -1.65 37.10
C ALA A 147 -10.74 -3.06 36.99
N ALA A 148 -10.13 -3.86 36.12
CA ALA A 148 -10.34 -5.29 36.08
C ALA A 148 -9.81 -5.78 37.43
N GLN A 149 -10.69 -5.78 38.42
CA GLN A 149 -10.50 -6.42 39.68
C GLN A 149 -10.32 -7.92 39.38
N GLY A 150 -9.10 -8.35 39.30
CA GLY A 150 -8.80 -9.77 39.27
C GLY A 150 -8.01 -10.24 38.05
N ARG A 151 -6.76 -10.56 38.32
CA ARG A 151 -5.77 -11.34 37.55
C ARG A 151 -4.94 -10.55 36.53
N GLY A 152 -3.65 -10.46 36.85
CA GLY A 152 -2.55 -9.83 36.13
C GLY A 152 -2.46 -10.21 34.65
N GLY A 153 -3.16 -9.44 33.85
CA GLY A 153 -3.03 -9.40 32.42
C GLY A 153 -2.57 -8.00 32.04
N ALA A 154 -1.54 -7.88 31.21
CA ALA A 154 -1.13 -6.63 30.63
C ALA A 154 -2.38 -5.93 30.08
N ALA A 155 -2.64 -4.69 30.51
CA ALA A 155 -3.77 -3.91 30.03
C ALA A 155 -3.65 -3.80 28.51
N ALA A 156 -4.56 -4.45 27.78
CA ALA A 156 -4.60 -4.36 26.33
C ALA A 156 -4.90 -2.91 25.97
N MET A 157 -3.95 -2.23 25.32
CA MET A 157 -4.17 -0.88 24.78
C MET A 157 -5.34 -0.92 23.81
N THR A 158 -6.47 -0.33 24.19
CA THR A 158 -7.63 -0.15 23.29
C THR A 158 -7.36 1.00 22.34
N MET A 159 -7.85 0.88 21.10
CA MET A 159 -7.75 1.94 20.10
C MET A 159 -8.53 3.18 20.59
N GLN A 160 -7.88 4.32 20.65
CA GLN A 160 -8.53 5.61 20.91
C GLN A 160 -8.96 6.24 19.59
N GLY A 161 -10.21 6.70 19.52
CA GLY A 161 -10.78 7.38 18.35
C GLY A 161 -12.28 7.11 18.19
N GLY A 162 -12.99 8.09 17.70
CA GLY A 162 -14.44 8.02 17.44
C GLY A 162 -14.81 7.21 16.20
N ALA A 163 -16.10 7.05 15.95
CA ALA A 163 -16.63 6.34 14.78
C ALA A 163 -16.20 7.01 13.46
N MET A 164 -16.19 8.33 13.41
CA MET A 164 -15.79 9.10 12.22
C MET A 164 -14.32 8.88 11.87
N GLU A 165 -13.43 8.92 12.85
CA GLU A 165 -12.01 8.62 12.66
C GLU A 165 -11.79 7.17 12.21
N LEU A 166 -12.61 6.22 12.68
CA LEU A 166 -12.57 4.84 12.21
C LEU A 166 -12.91 4.76 10.72
N ILE A 167 -13.96 5.44 10.28
CA ILE A 167 -14.34 5.50 8.86
C ILE A 167 -13.20 6.14 8.05
N GLY A 168 -12.63 7.26 8.51
CA GLY A 168 -11.47 7.90 7.89
C GLY A 168 -10.30 6.94 7.69
N SER A 169 -9.94 6.18 8.74
CA SER A 169 -8.88 5.16 8.67
C SER A 169 -9.20 4.04 7.67
N ARG A 170 -10.45 3.58 7.59
CA ARG A 170 -10.85 2.55 6.61
C ARG A 170 -10.80 3.06 5.18
N LEU A 171 -11.23 4.30 4.95
CA LEU A 171 -11.12 4.95 3.64
C LEU A 171 -9.65 5.12 3.23
N ALA A 172 -8.77 5.49 4.16
CA ALA A 172 -7.34 5.59 3.92
C ALA A 172 -6.74 4.24 3.48
N TRP A 173 -7.12 3.12 4.11
CA TRP A 173 -6.70 1.77 3.67
C TRP A 173 -7.15 1.45 2.25
N VAL A 174 -8.41 1.74 1.90
CA VAL A 174 -8.92 1.53 0.54
C VAL A 174 -8.21 2.45 -0.46
N ALA A 175 -7.95 3.71 -0.09
CA ALA A 175 -7.21 4.65 -0.92
C ALA A 175 -5.78 4.15 -1.23
N VAL A 176 -5.05 3.66 -0.22
CA VAL A 176 -3.72 3.05 -0.41
C VAL A 176 -3.80 1.81 -1.31
N THR A 177 -4.85 0.99 -1.17
CA THR A 177 -5.07 -0.16 -2.05
C THR A 177 -5.23 0.27 -3.50
N MET A 178 -6.07 1.29 -3.76
CA MET A 178 -6.28 1.82 -5.11
C MET A 178 -5.00 2.49 -5.67
N ALA A 179 -4.27 3.22 -4.83
CA ALA A 179 -3.00 3.83 -5.20
C ALA A 179 -1.97 2.79 -5.68
N LEU A 180 -1.76 1.75 -4.88
CA LEU A 180 -0.82 0.67 -5.21
C LEU A 180 -1.28 -0.10 -6.45
N THR A 181 -2.58 -0.41 -6.56
CA THR A 181 -3.12 -1.07 -7.76
C THR A 181 -2.91 -0.20 -8.99
N GLY A 182 -3.25 1.09 -8.92
CA GLY A 182 -3.03 2.04 -10.02
C GLY A 182 -1.55 2.16 -10.41
N THR A 183 -0.65 2.17 -9.45
CA THR A 183 0.81 2.18 -9.68
C THR A 183 1.27 0.91 -10.40
N MET A 184 0.82 -0.28 -9.97
CA MET A 184 1.19 -1.55 -10.61
C MET A 184 0.63 -1.67 -12.03
N VAL A 185 -0.62 -1.25 -12.22
CA VAL A 185 -1.25 -1.25 -13.55
C VAL A 185 -0.58 -0.24 -14.47
N ARG A 186 -0.22 0.96 -13.99
CA ARG A 186 0.52 1.95 -14.76
C ARG A 186 1.89 1.43 -15.20
N TRP A 187 2.57 0.71 -14.32
CA TRP A 187 3.82 0.06 -14.67
C TRP A 187 3.63 -0.93 -15.82
N TYR A 188 2.59 -1.75 -15.78
CA TYR A 188 2.25 -2.65 -16.88
C TYR A 188 1.88 -1.87 -18.16
N GLU A 189 1.02 -0.86 -18.07
CA GLU A 189 0.59 -0.03 -19.22
C GLU A 189 1.79 0.61 -19.92
N SER A 190 2.81 1.08 -19.18
CA SER A 190 4.01 1.70 -19.75
C SER A 190 4.78 0.72 -20.65
N TYR A 191 4.90 -0.55 -20.28
CA TYR A 191 5.52 -1.57 -21.12
C TYR A 191 4.67 -1.98 -22.32
N VAL A 192 3.34 -1.86 -22.24
CA VAL A 192 2.44 -2.12 -23.37
C VAL A 192 2.49 -0.99 -24.39
N VAL A 193 2.71 0.26 -23.95
CA VAL A 193 2.93 1.41 -24.87
C VAL A 193 4.16 1.18 -25.73
N GLY A 194 5.25 0.67 -25.13
CA GLY A 194 6.47 0.35 -25.86
C GLY A 194 7.57 -0.10 -24.92
N ALA A 195 8.46 -0.98 -25.38
CA ALA A 195 9.58 -1.46 -24.59
C ALA A 195 10.52 -0.32 -24.16
N ASP A 196 10.66 0.72 -25.00
CA ASP A 196 11.47 1.90 -24.73
C ASP A 196 10.78 2.90 -23.78
N VAL A 197 9.47 2.75 -23.59
CA VAL A 197 8.63 3.59 -22.72
C VAL A 197 8.48 2.96 -21.34
N GLY A 198 8.60 1.63 -21.28
CA GLY A 198 8.42 0.85 -20.05
C GLY A 198 9.42 1.22 -18.96
N HIS A 199 8.93 1.69 -17.80
CA HIS A 199 9.75 2.06 -16.64
C HIS A 199 8.95 1.96 -15.34
N ILE A 200 9.66 1.95 -14.21
CA ILE A 200 9.04 2.03 -12.89
C ILE A 200 8.33 3.39 -12.77
N PRO A 201 7.07 3.44 -12.29
CA PRO A 201 6.26 4.67 -12.26
C PRO A 201 6.70 5.65 -11.16
N VAL A 202 7.88 6.21 -11.33
CA VAL A 202 8.49 7.28 -10.51
C VAL A 202 9.24 8.29 -11.38
N SER A 203 8.91 8.34 -12.67
CA SER A 203 9.63 9.09 -13.70
C SER A 203 9.22 10.54 -13.82
N ASN A 204 8.01 10.86 -13.46
CA ASN A 204 7.45 12.20 -13.54
C ASN A 204 6.84 12.65 -12.21
N LEU A 205 6.55 13.94 -12.12
CA LEU A 205 6.02 14.56 -10.90
C LEU A 205 4.67 13.97 -10.48
N TYR A 206 3.82 13.57 -11.44
CA TYR A 206 2.54 12.92 -11.18
C TYR A 206 2.75 11.60 -10.41
N GLU A 207 3.64 10.75 -10.89
CA GLU A 207 3.95 9.45 -10.28
C GLU A 207 4.61 9.58 -8.91
N VAL A 208 5.50 10.58 -8.76
CA VAL A 208 6.12 10.91 -7.47
C VAL A 208 5.09 11.36 -6.44
N PHE A 209 4.08 12.15 -6.82
CA PHE A 209 3.01 12.55 -5.90
C PHE A 209 2.05 11.40 -5.57
N VAL A 210 1.82 10.45 -6.49
CA VAL A 210 1.12 9.21 -6.18
C VAL A 210 1.90 8.41 -5.14
N LEU A 211 3.21 8.20 -5.37
CA LEU A 211 4.12 7.52 -4.43
C LEU A 211 4.10 8.18 -3.06
N PHE A 212 4.30 9.50 -3.00
CA PHE A 212 4.27 10.28 -1.76
C PHE A 212 2.97 10.07 -0.99
N SER A 213 1.82 10.14 -1.69
CA SER A 213 0.51 10.06 -1.06
C SER A 213 0.27 8.69 -0.40
N TRP A 214 0.51 7.59 -1.10
CA TRP A 214 0.28 6.27 -0.51
C TRP A 214 1.35 5.88 0.51
N LEU A 215 2.62 6.26 0.31
CA LEU A 215 3.70 5.96 1.24
C LEU A 215 3.49 6.69 2.58
N THR A 216 3.19 8.00 2.53
CA THR A 216 2.88 8.81 3.72
C THR A 216 1.67 8.24 4.46
N THR A 217 0.62 7.87 3.74
CA THR A 217 -0.58 7.28 4.36
C THR A 217 -0.30 5.91 4.95
N ALA A 218 0.44 5.04 4.26
CA ALA A 218 0.80 3.71 4.78
C ALA A 218 1.64 3.83 6.06
N LEU A 219 2.60 4.75 6.08
CA LEU A 219 3.40 5.04 7.27
C LEU A 219 2.54 5.55 8.41
N TYR A 220 1.61 6.47 8.14
CA TYR A 220 0.65 6.93 9.14
C TYR A 220 -0.20 5.79 9.70
N LEU A 221 -0.76 4.93 8.84
CA LEU A 221 -1.57 3.77 9.26
C LEU A 221 -0.78 2.77 10.11
N TYR A 222 0.52 2.63 9.84
CA TYR A 222 1.42 1.87 10.70
C TYR A 222 1.53 2.50 12.09
N PHE A 223 1.78 3.81 12.17
CA PHE A 223 1.86 4.51 13.45
C PHE A 223 0.51 4.52 14.19
N GLU A 224 -0.60 4.71 13.49
CA GLU A 224 -1.95 4.58 14.07
C GLU A 224 -2.14 3.21 14.75
N ALA A 225 -1.73 2.15 14.06
CA ALA A 225 -1.82 0.79 14.59
C ALA A 225 -0.87 0.57 15.78
N GLN A 226 0.34 1.13 15.74
CA GLN A 226 1.37 0.96 16.75
C GLN A 226 1.04 1.73 18.04
N TYR A 227 0.64 2.99 17.92
CA TYR A 227 0.35 3.86 19.05
C TYR A 227 -1.11 3.82 19.51
N LYS A 228 -1.96 3.07 18.78
CA LYS A 228 -3.39 2.90 19.11
C LYS A 228 -4.15 4.23 19.20
N THR A 229 -3.77 5.22 18.41
CA THR A 229 -4.40 6.54 18.38
C THR A 229 -4.62 7.02 16.94
N ARG A 230 -5.72 7.73 16.70
CA ARG A 230 -6.08 8.34 15.42
C ARG A 230 -5.94 9.87 15.43
N ALA A 231 -5.45 10.45 16.51
CA ALA A 231 -5.40 11.90 16.71
C ALA A 231 -4.65 12.67 15.62
N MET A 232 -3.60 12.06 15.04
CA MET A 232 -2.80 12.67 13.97
C MET A 232 -3.41 12.56 12.58
N GLY A 233 -4.49 11.76 12.42
CA GLY A 233 -5.08 11.45 11.12
C GLY A 233 -5.54 12.69 10.36
N ALA A 234 -6.20 13.62 11.03
CA ALA A 234 -6.69 14.86 10.43
C ALA A 234 -5.57 15.67 9.78
N PHE A 235 -4.43 15.80 10.44
CA PHE A 235 -3.28 16.57 9.95
C PHE A 235 -2.53 15.85 8.82
N VAL A 236 -2.24 14.57 8.99
CA VAL A 236 -1.53 13.79 7.97
C VAL A 236 -2.36 13.69 6.69
N MET A 237 -3.66 13.40 6.82
CA MET A 237 -4.53 13.30 5.65
C MET A 237 -4.78 14.65 4.98
N LEU A 238 -4.68 15.78 5.69
CA LEU A 238 -4.69 17.10 5.08
C LEU A 238 -3.48 17.31 4.17
N VAL A 239 -2.28 16.94 4.62
CA VAL A 239 -1.06 17.02 3.80
C VAL A 239 -1.17 16.12 2.58
N VAL A 240 -1.65 14.88 2.76
CA VAL A 240 -1.89 13.94 1.64
C VAL A 240 -2.91 14.51 0.66
N SER A 241 -4.02 15.10 1.15
CA SER A 241 -5.04 15.72 0.29
C SER A 241 -4.50 16.93 -0.48
N ALA A 242 -3.62 17.73 0.12
CA ALA A 242 -2.97 18.83 -0.59
C ALA A 242 -2.06 18.31 -1.72
N ALA A 243 -1.31 17.25 -1.47
CA ALA A 243 -0.49 16.57 -2.48
C ALA A 243 -1.34 15.99 -3.62
N VAL A 244 -2.47 15.36 -3.29
CA VAL A 244 -3.45 14.84 -4.26
C VAL A 244 -4.11 15.98 -5.05
N GLY A 245 -4.45 17.08 -4.40
CA GLY A 245 -4.97 18.27 -5.08
C GLY A 245 -3.99 18.81 -6.11
N PHE A 246 -2.71 18.90 -5.76
CA PHE A 246 -1.65 19.28 -6.70
C PHE A 246 -1.53 18.27 -7.86
N LEU A 247 -1.54 16.96 -7.56
CA LEU A 247 -1.50 15.89 -8.55
C LEU A 247 -2.64 16.01 -9.58
N LEU A 248 -3.88 16.24 -9.12
CA LEU A 248 -5.03 16.40 -10.00
C LEU A 248 -4.90 17.67 -10.87
N TRP A 249 -4.48 18.78 -10.27
CA TRP A 249 -4.20 20.01 -11.01
C TRP A 249 -3.13 19.77 -12.08
N TYR A 250 -2.02 19.12 -11.72
CA TYR A 250 -0.92 18.81 -12.63
C TYR A 250 -1.35 17.90 -13.78
N SER A 251 -2.19 16.90 -13.49
CA SER A 251 -2.76 16.01 -14.49
C SER A 251 -3.61 16.75 -15.53
N VAL A 252 -4.50 17.67 -15.06
CA VAL A 252 -5.41 18.40 -15.95
C VAL A 252 -4.71 19.50 -16.74
N VAL A 253 -3.81 20.28 -16.09
CA VAL A 253 -3.21 21.47 -16.71
C VAL A 253 -1.96 21.12 -17.53
N ARG A 254 -1.22 20.10 -17.16
CA ARG A 254 0.05 19.72 -17.78
C ARG A 254 0.02 18.38 -18.51
N GLY A 255 -1.11 17.67 -18.49
CA GLY A 255 -1.18 16.32 -19.05
C GLY A 255 -0.29 15.30 -18.33
N GLY A 256 0.10 15.56 -17.07
CA GLY A 256 1.07 14.75 -16.33
C GLY A 256 0.67 13.30 -16.08
N SER A 257 -0.60 12.94 -16.36
CA SER A 257 -1.08 11.56 -16.30
C SER A 257 -0.72 10.73 -17.55
N GLU A 258 -0.27 11.36 -18.64
CA GLU A 258 0.15 10.64 -19.83
C GLU A 258 1.42 9.82 -19.58
N ILE A 259 1.53 8.69 -20.25
CA ILE A 259 2.72 7.83 -20.18
C ILE A 259 3.65 8.24 -21.33
N GLU A 260 4.74 8.90 -20.96
CA GLU A 260 5.74 9.36 -21.90
C GLU A 260 7.05 8.58 -21.75
N PRO A 261 7.86 8.46 -22.81
CA PRO A 261 9.18 7.85 -22.71
C PRO A 261 10.08 8.67 -21.79
N LEU A 262 10.96 7.97 -21.06
CA LEU A 262 11.94 8.62 -20.21
C LEU A 262 12.82 9.57 -21.01
N ILE A 263 12.98 10.79 -20.52
CA ILE A 263 13.96 11.72 -21.08
C ILE A 263 15.38 11.13 -20.93
N PRO A 264 16.30 11.38 -21.87
CA PRO A 264 17.62 10.76 -21.90
C PRO A 264 18.41 10.90 -20.59
N ALA A 265 18.23 12.00 -19.86
CA ALA A 265 18.86 12.22 -18.56
C ALA A 265 18.41 11.20 -17.48
N LEU A 266 17.19 10.69 -17.59
CA LEU A 266 16.60 9.73 -16.67
C LEU A 266 16.76 8.27 -17.12
N GLN A 267 17.33 8.00 -18.29
CA GLN A 267 17.61 6.65 -18.80
C GLN A 267 18.85 6.01 -18.15
N SER A 268 19.58 6.74 -17.31
CA SER A 268 20.74 6.22 -16.60
C SER A 268 20.32 5.18 -15.55
N TRP A 269 21.11 4.11 -15.41
CA TRP A 269 20.94 3.10 -14.37
C TRP A 269 20.98 3.68 -12.94
N TRP A 270 21.68 4.80 -12.74
CA TRP A 270 21.72 5.53 -11.48
C TRP A 270 20.35 6.03 -11.04
N MET A 271 19.47 6.36 -11.97
CA MET A 271 18.10 6.77 -11.66
C MET A 271 17.34 5.66 -10.92
N LYS A 272 17.52 4.40 -11.31
CA LYS A 272 16.87 3.24 -10.67
C LYS A 272 17.26 3.06 -9.21
N LEU A 273 18.38 3.66 -8.76
CA LEU A 273 18.89 3.61 -7.38
C LEU A 273 18.63 4.88 -6.57
N HIS A 274 18.57 6.04 -7.21
CA HIS A 274 18.52 7.32 -6.50
C HIS A 274 17.12 7.95 -6.43
N VAL A 275 16.21 7.54 -7.31
CA VAL A 275 14.86 8.12 -7.36
C VAL A 275 13.87 7.37 -6.46
N PRO A 276 13.89 6.03 -6.35
CA PRO A 276 13.07 5.34 -5.34
C PRO A 276 13.63 5.54 -3.97
#